data_a9633906ab178b27561d590fff14ec48
#
_entry.id   a9633906ab178b27561d590fff14ec48
#
_cell.length_a   1.000
_cell.length_b   1.000
_cell.length_c   1.000
_cell.angle_alpha   90.00
_cell.angle_beta   90.00
_cell.angle_gamma   90.00
#
_symmetry.space_group_name_H-M   'P 1'
#
loop_
_entity.id
_entity.type
_entity.pdbx_description
1 polymer ?
#
loop_
_entity_poly.entity_id
_entity_poly.type
_entity_poly.pdbx_seq_one_letter_code
_entity_poly.pdbx_strand_id
1 'polypeptide(L)'
;MIDPKHKKITVFRQCELLNLSRSSYYYISRKDDRYNQLLMNLIDEQYTRRPFYGVAKMTAWLRRQGHFVNQKRVRRLMRIMGLEAIYPKPNLSKASPEHKKYPYLLKNMVIDHPDQVWSTDITYIRMRQGFIYLVAIMDWFSRYVVAWDISITLDAGFCIETLKRALQFSQPEIMNTDQGVQFTSAAYIGTLEEKAIQISMDGRGRAFDNIFVERLWRSVKYEEVYLHQYVTV
;
A
#
# COMPACT_ATOMS: atom_id res chain seq x y z
N MET A 1 22.75 35.73 15.88
CA MET A 1 22.86 35.28 17.29
C MET A 1 22.88 36.52 18.18
N ILE A 2 22.10 36.53 19.28
CA ILE A 2 22.06 37.67 20.20
C ILE A 2 23.29 37.63 21.10
N ASP A 3 24.06 38.72 21.12
CA ASP A 3 25.23 38.85 21.96
C ASP A 3 24.91 39.79 23.17
N PRO A 4 24.82 39.23 24.40
CA PRO A 4 24.49 40.01 25.59
C PRO A 4 25.57 41.02 25.98
N LYS A 5 26.80 40.89 25.46
CA LYS A 5 27.95 41.79 25.75
C LYS A 5 28.24 42.77 24.63
N HIS A 6 27.34 42.89 23.65
CA HIS A 6 27.55 43.79 22.51
C HIS A 6 27.62 45.25 22.94
N LYS A 7 28.73 45.93 22.61
CA LYS A 7 29.03 47.28 23.12
C LYS A 7 28.11 48.41 22.66
N LYS A 8 27.47 48.25 21.50
CA LYS A 8 26.66 49.31 20.85
C LYS A 8 25.15 49.03 20.79
N ILE A 9 24.73 47.80 20.94
CA ILE A 9 23.32 47.41 20.75
C ILE A 9 22.88 46.56 21.93
N THR A 10 21.84 47.03 22.63
CA THR A 10 21.26 46.30 23.77
C THR A 10 20.58 45.00 23.31
N VAL A 11 20.46 44.01 24.20
CA VAL A 11 19.73 42.76 23.95
C VAL A 11 18.30 43.04 23.47
N PHE A 12 17.66 44.08 24.02
CA PHE A 12 16.32 44.50 23.57
C PHE A 12 16.31 44.84 22.08
N ARG A 13 17.23 45.71 21.66
CA ARG A 13 17.29 46.16 20.26
C ARG A 13 17.71 45.02 19.31
N GLN A 14 18.57 44.12 19.78
CA GLN A 14 18.91 42.92 19.01
C GLN A 14 17.69 42.00 18.81
N CYS A 15 16.86 41.82 19.85
CA CYS A 15 15.62 41.05 19.74
C CYS A 15 14.65 41.71 18.76
N GLU A 16 14.47 43.03 18.76
CA GLU A 16 13.62 43.73 17.80
C GLU A 16 14.10 43.53 16.36
N LEU A 17 15.40 43.73 16.11
CA LEU A 17 16.00 43.56 14.78
C LEU A 17 15.86 42.13 14.22
N LEU A 18 15.82 41.14 15.10
CA LEU A 18 15.66 39.73 14.74
C LEU A 18 14.20 39.25 14.78
N ASN A 19 13.25 40.17 15.06
CA ASN A 19 11.85 39.86 15.28
C ASN A 19 11.61 38.70 16.29
N LEU A 20 12.41 38.70 17.37
CA LEU A 20 12.35 37.72 18.44
C LEU A 20 11.73 38.35 19.68
N SER A 21 10.80 37.64 20.34
CA SER A 21 10.31 38.12 21.62
C SER A 21 11.41 38.03 22.66
N ARG A 22 11.56 39.09 23.45
CA ARG A 22 12.53 39.16 24.58
C ARG A 22 12.30 38.02 25.57
N SER A 23 11.05 37.66 25.83
CA SER A 23 10.70 36.52 26.68
C SER A 23 11.24 35.19 26.15
N SER A 24 11.27 34.99 24.85
CA SER A 24 11.86 33.79 24.22
C SER A 24 13.37 33.72 24.40
N TYR A 25 14.06 34.86 24.35
CA TYR A 25 15.51 34.93 24.61
C TYR A 25 15.88 34.55 26.04
N TYR A 26 15.12 35.06 27.03
CA TYR A 26 15.37 34.77 28.46
C TYR A 26 14.70 33.47 28.94
N TYR A 27 13.97 32.77 28.06
CA TYR A 27 13.30 31.54 28.44
C TYR A 27 14.33 30.42 28.69
N ILE A 28 14.50 30.04 29.94
CA ILE A 28 15.26 28.86 30.33
C ILE A 28 14.24 27.75 30.61
N SER A 29 14.30 26.70 29.82
CA SER A 29 13.47 25.53 30.07
C SER A 29 13.86 24.89 31.41
N ARG A 30 12.96 24.99 32.40
CA ARG A 30 13.12 24.31 33.70
C ARG A 30 12.66 22.86 33.68
N LYS A 31 12.41 22.28 32.50
CA LYS A 31 11.97 20.88 32.40
C LYS A 31 13.14 19.98 32.75
N ASP A 32 12.99 19.25 33.86
CA ASP A 32 13.86 18.09 34.12
C ASP A 32 13.58 17.02 33.10
N ASP A 33 14.45 16.88 32.11
CA ASP A 33 14.31 15.93 31.05
C ASP A 33 14.80 14.49 31.40
N ARG A 34 15.36 14.30 32.62
CA ARG A 34 15.88 12.99 33.07
C ARG A 34 14.83 11.91 33.01
N TYR A 35 13.61 12.22 33.48
CA TYR A 35 12.52 11.24 33.40
C TYR A 35 12.05 10.98 31.96
N ASN A 36 12.11 11.97 31.05
CA ASN A 36 11.87 11.73 29.64
C ASN A 36 12.95 10.83 29.05
N GLN A 37 14.23 11.05 29.41
CA GLN A 37 15.33 10.22 28.92
C GLN A 37 15.17 8.76 29.39
N LEU A 38 14.81 8.55 30.66
CA LEU A 38 14.49 7.20 31.18
C LEU A 38 13.37 6.55 30.37
N LEU A 39 12.27 7.26 30.12
CA LEU A 39 11.15 6.75 29.33
C LEU A 39 11.56 6.46 27.89
N MET A 40 12.39 7.27 27.27
CA MET A 40 12.90 7.05 25.91
C MET A 40 13.74 5.79 25.85
N ASN A 41 14.63 5.55 26.80
CA ASN A 41 15.43 4.32 26.87
C ASN A 41 14.54 3.07 27.00
N LEU A 42 13.53 3.11 27.87
CA LEU A 42 12.57 2.01 28.03
C LEU A 42 11.73 1.78 26.77
N ILE A 43 11.30 2.86 26.10
CA ILE A 43 10.56 2.80 24.84
C ILE A 43 11.44 2.15 23.76
N ASP A 44 12.70 2.54 23.65
CA ASP A 44 13.65 2.02 22.68
C ASP A 44 13.87 0.51 22.87
N GLU A 45 14.16 0.09 24.12
CA GLU A 45 14.33 -1.32 24.46
C GLU A 45 13.09 -2.16 24.12
N GLN A 46 11.91 -1.67 24.49
CA GLN A 46 10.66 -2.39 24.20
C GLN A 46 10.33 -2.38 22.70
N TYR A 47 10.61 -1.30 21.99
CA TYR A 47 10.39 -1.21 20.56
C TYR A 47 11.32 -2.15 19.79
N THR A 48 12.59 -2.25 20.19
CA THR A 48 13.54 -3.20 19.61
C THR A 48 13.06 -4.65 19.75
N ARG A 49 12.47 -4.99 20.89
CA ARG A 49 11.91 -6.33 21.12
C ARG A 49 10.57 -6.56 20.41
N ARG A 50 9.75 -5.51 20.28
CA ARG A 50 8.37 -5.61 19.77
C ARG A 50 8.01 -4.39 18.91
N PRO A 51 8.51 -4.29 17.69
CA PRO A 51 8.38 -3.09 16.86
C PRO A 51 6.94 -2.78 16.41
N PHE A 52 6.01 -3.73 16.62
CA PHE A 52 4.58 -3.53 16.38
C PHE A 52 3.84 -2.82 17.52
N TYR A 53 4.56 -2.38 18.59
CA TYR A 53 3.96 -1.62 19.69
C TYR A 53 3.77 -0.17 19.28
N GLY A 54 2.51 0.20 18.97
CA GLY A 54 2.12 1.61 18.83
C GLY A 54 1.92 2.30 20.17
N VAL A 55 1.63 3.60 20.11
CA VAL A 55 1.50 4.46 21.28
C VAL A 55 0.62 3.89 22.40
N ALA A 56 -0.53 3.27 22.06
CA ALA A 56 -1.44 2.71 23.04
C ALA A 56 -0.83 1.52 23.79
N LYS A 57 -0.28 0.54 23.04
CA LYS A 57 0.38 -0.64 23.63
C LYS A 57 1.62 -0.26 24.42
N MET A 58 2.43 0.68 23.92
CA MET A 58 3.61 1.19 24.61
C MET A 58 3.23 1.89 25.92
N THR A 59 2.17 2.68 25.92
CA THR A 59 1.67 3.32 27.16
C THR A 59 1.20 2.29 28.18
N ALA A 60 0.44 1.28 27.74
CA ALA A 60 -0.02 0.21 28.62
C ALA A 60 1.15 -0.60 29.20
N TRP A 61 2.18 -0.86 28.41
CA TRP A 61 3.38 -1.54 28.85
C TRP A 61 4.16 -0.72 29.89
N LEU A 62 4.42 0.58 29.64
CA LEU A 62 5.09 1.47 30.59
C LEU A 62 4.34 1.53 31.93
N ARG A 63 3.01 1.56 31.90
CA ARG A 63 2.20 1.54 33.13
C ARG A 63 2.37 0.26 33.93
N ARG A 64 2.48 -0.90 33.25
CA ARG A 64 2.79 -2.18 33.90
C ARG A 64 4.19 -2.23 34.53
N GLN A 65 5.12 -1.42 33.97
CA GLN A 65 6.46 -1.24 34.55
C GLN A 65 6.49 -0.21 35.71
N GLY A 66 5.33 0.28 36.16
CA GLY A 66 5.22 1.25 37.24
C GLY A 66 5.31 2.73 36.81
N HIS A 67 5.41 3.01 35.51
CA HIS A 67 5.47 4.37 34.99
C HIS A 67 4.09 4.90 34.62
N PHE A 68 3.45 5.66 35.50
CA PHE A 68 2.13 6.27 35.26
C PHE A 68 2.23 7.45 34.30
N VAL A 69 2.30 7.16 33.01
CA VAL A 69 2.45 8.17 31.95
C VAL A 69 1.17 8.35 31.13
N ASN A 70 0.96 9.59 30.65
CA ASN A 70 -0.12 9.90 29.75
C ASN A 70 0.27 9.49 28.30
N GLN A 71 -0.70 8.96 27.56
CA GLN A 71 -0.53 8.58 26.18
C GLN A 71 -0.01 9.72 25.29
N LYS A 72 -0.41 10.98 25.56
CA LYS A 72 0.11 12.18 24.86
C LYS A 72 1.63 12.32 25.04
N ARG A 73 2.15 12.04 26.25
CA ARG A 73 3.59 12.07 26.53
C ARG A 73 4.32 10.99 25.75
N VAL A 74 3.83 9.75 25.78
CA VAL A 74 4.42 8.62 25.04
C VAL A 74 4.46 8.91 23.55
N ARG A 75 3.35 9.41 22.96
CA ARG A 75 3.28 9.81 21.55
C ARG A 75 4.34 10.85 21.19
N ARG A 76 4.53 11.87 22.05
CA ARG A 76 5.55 12.90 21.83
C ARG A 76 6.95 12.31 21.86
N LEU A 77 7.25 11.44 22.82
CA LEU A 77 8.57 10.81 22.93
C LEU A 77 8.85 9.90 21.75
N MET A 78 7.94 9.01 21.36
CA MET A 78 8.08 8.17 20.18
C MET A 78 8.31 9.00 18.90
N ARG A 79 7.62 10.14 18.75
CA ARG A 79 7.84 11.05 17.61
C ARG A 79 9.24 11.67 17.63
N ILE A 80 9.74 12.11 18.79
CA ILE A 80 11.11 12.65 18.94
C ILE A 80 12.15 11.59 18.55
N MET A 81 11.90 10.33 18.89
CA MET A 81 12.77 9.20 18.57
C MET A 81 12.60 8.69 17.13
N GLY A 82 11.64 9.21 16.36
CA GLY A 82 11.34 8.73 15.00
C GLY A 82 10.73 7.32 14.97
N LEU A 83 10.14 6.86 16.07
CA LEU A 83 9.59 5.51 16.19
C LEU A 83 8.13 5.46 15.77
N GLU A 84 7.83 4.61 14.78
CA GLU A 84 6.49 4.27 14.34
C GLU A 84 6.27 2.76 14.43
N ALA A 85 5.07 2.35 14.88
CA ALA A 85 4.75 0.93 14.94
C ALA A 85 4.79 0.29 13.54
N ILE A 86 5.47 -0.86 13.45
CA ILE A 86 5.43 -1.67 12.23
C ILE A 86 4.10 -2.42 12.21
N TYR A 87 3.23 -2.07 11.27
CA TYR A 87 1.95 -2.75 11.02
C TYR A 87 1.63 -2.68 9.52
N PRO A 88 0.83 -3.61 9.01
CA PRO A 88 0.33 -3.49 7.64
C PRO A 88 -0.41 -2.16 7.50
N LYS A 89 0.12 -1.26 6.66
CA LYS A 89 -0.53 0.03 6.39
C LYS A 89 -1.89 -0.25 5.73
N PRO A 90 -2.94 0.57 6.01
CA PRO A 90 -4.19 0.43 5.32
C PRO A 90 -3.96 0.55 3.81
N ASN A 91 -4.64 -0.30 3.05
CA ASN A 91 -4.59 -0.28 1.59
C ASN A 91 -4.93 1.12 1.09
N LEU A 92 -3.96 1.80 0.48
CA LEU A 92 -4.17 3.11 -0.15
C LEU A 92 -4.94 2.98 -1.47
N SER A 93 -5.09 1.76 -2.00
CA SER A 93 -5.95 1.42 -3.14
C SER A 93 -7.41 1.33 -2.69
N LYS A 94 -7.96 2.38 -2.10
CA LYS A 94 -9.42 2.47 -1.96
C LYS A 94 -9.98 2.74 -3.34
N ALA A 95 -10.83 1.79 -3.82
CA ALA A 95 -11.64 2.02 -5.00
C ALA A 95 -12.38 3.36 -4.84
N SER A 96 -12.28 4.24 -5.84
CA SER A 96 -13.06 5.46 -5.87
C SER A 96 -14.56 5.09 -5.84
N PRO A 97 -15.41 5.77 -5.09
CA PRO A 97 -16.86 5.57 -5.15
C PRO A 97 -17.45 5.77 -6.55
N GLU A 98 -16.73 6.49 -7.41
CA GLU A 98 -17.13 6.81 -8.80
C GLU A 98 -16.83 5.67 -9.78
N HIS A 99 -16.08 4.63 -9.38
CA HIS A 99 -15.80 3.51 -10.27
C HIS A 99 -17.06 2.68 -10.50
N LYS A 100 -17.49 2.61 -11.76
CA LYS A 100 -18.63 1.81 -12.21
C LYS A 100 -18.36 0.34 -11.92
N LYS A 101 -19.29 -0.32 -11.24
CA LYS A 101 -19.25 -1.76 -10.96
C LYS A 101 -20.20 -2.46 -11.89
N TYR A 102 -19.73 -3.57 -12.42
CA TYR A 102 -20.51 -4.42 -13.31
C TYR A 102 -21.01 -5.66 -12.56
N PRO A 103 -22.17 -6.22 -12.96
CA PRO A 103 -22.68 -7.43 -12.34
C PRO A 103 -21.82 -8.64 -12.70
N TYR A 104 -21.86 -9.69 -11.84
CA TYR A 104 -21.26 -10.98 -12.16
C TYR A 104 -22.17 -11.76 -13.10
N LEU A 105 -21.71 -12.00 -14.32
CA LEU A 105 -22.49 -12.62 -15.41
C LEU A 105 -22.35 -14.14 -15.47
N LEU A 106 -21.32 -14.72 -14.83
CA LEU A 106 -20.91 -16.11 -15.07
C LEU A 106 -21.62 -17.14 -14.18
N LYS A 107 -22.59 -16.69 -13.37
CA LYS A 107 -23.32 -17.60 -12.48
C LYS A 107 -24.12 -18.62 -13.29
N ASN A 108 -23.80 -19.91 -13.09
CA ASN A 108 -24.44 -21.04 -13.78
C ASN A 108 -24.25 -21.05 -15.32
N MET A 109 -23.28 -20.26 -15.84
CA MET A 109 -22.95 -20.27 -17.24
C MET A 109 -22.18 -21.56 -17.59
N VAL A 110 -22.57 -22.22 -18.66
CA VAL A 110 -21.82 -23.34 -19.25
C VAL A 110 -20.79 -22.75 -20.22
N ILE A 111 -19.52 -23.06 -20.03
CA ILE A 111 -18.44 -22.62 -20.89
C ILE A 111 -18.16 -23.77 -21.87
N ASP A 112 -18.48 -23.61 -23.15
CA ASP A 112 -18.48 -24.69 -24.13
C ASP A 112 -17.61 -24.41 -25.38
N HIS A 113 -17.06 -23.19 -25.51
CA HIS A 113 -16.17 -22.84 -26.62
C HIS A 113 -15.08 -21.85 -26.21
N PRO A 114 -13.94 -21.78 -26.96
CA PRO A 114 -12.91 -20.76 -26.76
C PRO A 114 -13.47 -19.35 -26.96
N ASP A 115 -12.83 -18.37 -26.28
CA ASP A 115 -13.17 -16.94 -26.34
C ASP A 115 -14.58 -16.60 -25.84
N GLN A 116 -15.29 -17.52 -25.21
CA GLN A 116 -16.56 -17.23 -24.57
C GLN A 116 -16.33 -16.36 -23.32
N VAL A 117 -15.38 -16.72 -22.47
CA VAL A 117 -15.04 -15.96 -21.26
C VAL A 117 -13.53 -15.89 -21.11
N TRP A 118 -13.01 -14.69 -21.06
CA TRP A 118 -11.66 -14.44 -20.56
C TRP A 118 -11.71 -13.89 -19.16
N SER A 119 -10.70 -14.22 -18.36
CA SER A 119 -10.50 -13.62 -17.06
C SER A 119 -9.10 -13.04 -16.92
N THR A 120 -8.99 -12.02 -16.07
CA THR A 120 -7.72 -11.40 -15.75
C THR A 120 -7.60 -11.15 -14.25
N ASP A 121 -6.38 -11.18 -13.77
CA ASP A 121 -6.02 -10.87 -12.40
C ASP A 121 -4.55 -10.43 -12.34
N ILE A 122 -4.16 -9.81 -11.23
CA ILE A 122 -2.79 -9.38 -10.94
C ILE A 122 -2.26 -10.13 -9.75
N THR A 123 -1.10 -10.74 -9.90
CA THR A 123 -0.41 -11.33 -8.76
C THR A 123 0.89 -10.62 -8.44
N TYR A 124 1.31 -10.71 -7.17
CA TYR A 124 2.53 -10.13 -6.64
C TYR A 124 3.60 -11.22 -6.58
N ILE A 125 4.75 -10.93 -7.14
CA ILE A 125 5.94 -11.77 -7.05
C ILE A 125 6.97 -11.04 -6.20
N ARG A 126 7.36 -11.65 -5.08
CA ARG A 126 8.35 -11.06 -4.17
C ARG A 126 9.74 -11.22 -4.74
N MET A 127 10.46 -10.12 -4.87
CA MET A 127 11.86 -10.08 -5.25
C MET A 127 12.73 -9.86 -4.00
N ARG A 128 14.04 -9.97 -4.17
CA ARG A 128 15.01 -9.65 -3.10
C ARG A 128 14.82 -8.21 -2.59
N GLN A 129 14.50 -7.28 -3.48
CA GLN A 129 14.17 -5.89 -3.14
C GLN A 129 12.83 -5.52 -3.79
N GLY A 130 11.75 -5.47 -2.98
CA GLY A 130 10.43 -5.07 -3.43
C GLY A 130 9.57 -6.19 -4.03
N PHE A 131 8.69 -5.80 -4.93
CA PHE A 131 7.75 -6.67 -5.61
C PHE A 131 7.69 -6.32 -7.09
N ILE A 132 7.43 -7.32 -7.92
CA ILE A 132 6.94 -7.14 -9.29
C ILE A 132 5.48 -7.62 -9.38
N TYR A 133 4.79 -7.09 -10.35
CA TYR A 133 3.38 -7.36 -10.61
C TYR A 133 3.30 -8.12 -11.92
N LEU A 134 2.63 -9.26 -11.91
CA LEU A 134 2.35 -10.05 -13.09
C LEU A 134 0.85 -10.02 -13.34
N VAL A 135 0.43 -9.53 -14.50
CA VAL A 135 -0.94 -9.64 -15.00
C VAL A 135 -1.01 -10.74 -16.03
N ALA A 136 -2.11 -11.48 -16.06
CA ALA A 136 -2.40 -12.45 -17.14
C ALA A 136 -3.86 -12.39 -17.53
N ILE A 137 -4.11 -12.67 -18.81
CA ILE A 137 -5.44 -12.85 -19.39
C ILE A 137 -5.52 -14.31 -19.84
N MET A 138 -6.52 -15.03 -19.35
CA MET A 138 -6.71 -16.45 -19.61
C MET A 138 -8.10 -16.73 -20.17
N ASP A 139 -8.17 -17.55 -21.20
CA ASP A 139 -9.43 -18.12 -21.70
C ASP A 139 -9.93 -19.26 -20.79
N TRP A 140 -11.19 -19.18 -20.40
CA TRP A 140 -11.77 -20.14 -19.45
C TRP A 140 -12.03 -21.52 -20.04
N PHE A 141 -12.29 -21.62 -21.33
CA PHE A 141 -12.50 -22.90 -21.96
C PHE A 141 -11.20 -23.68 -22.15
N SER A 142 -10.24 -23.11 -22.85
CA SER A 142 -8.97 -23.74 -23.19
C SER A 142 -7.93 -23.73 -22.07
N ARG A 143 -8.06 -22.82 -21.08
CA ARG A 143 -7.04 -22.51 -20.08
C ARG A 143 -5.78 -21.86 -20.66
N TYR A 144 -5.84 -21.44 -21.90
CA TYR A 144 -4.74 -20.78 -22.57
C TYR A 144 -4.53 -19.37 -22.02
N VAL A 145 -3.28 -19.01 -21.73
CA VAL A 145 -2.90 -17.64 -21.34
C VAL A 145 -2.73 -16.82 -22.63
N VAL A 146 -3.74 -16.02 -22.95
CA VAL A 146 -3.81 -15.24 -24.18
C VAL A 146 -2.76 -14.14 -24.22
N ALA A 147 -2.58 -13.46 -23.08
CA ALA A 147 -1.53 -12.45 -22.90
C ALA A 147 -1.13 -12.35 -21.43
N TRP A 148 0.08 -11.89 -21.20
CA TRP A 148 0.60 -11.57 -19.86
C TRP A 148 1.63 -10.46 -19.94
N ASP A 149 1.87 -9.78 -18.81
CA ASP A 149 2.90 -8.75 -18.71
C ASP A 149 3.42 -8.62 -17.28
N ILE A 150 4.61 -8.05 -17.14
CA ILE A 150 5.27 -7.79 -15.87
C ILE A 150 5.52 -6.30 -15.71
N SER A 151 5.25 -5.76 -14.52
CA SER A 151 5.53 -4.37 -14.18
C SER A 151 6.17 -4.25 -12.81
N ILE A 152 6.99 -3.23 -12.61
CA ILE A 152 7.50 -2.81 -11.30
C ILE A 152 6.56 -1.83 -10.59
N THR A 153 5.55 -1.33 -11.29
CA THR A 153 4.50 -0.45 -10.76
C THR A 153 3.13 -1.10 -10.88
N LEU A 154 2.25 -0.82 -9.92
CA LEU A 154 0.87 -1.31 -9.91
C LEU A 154 -0.08 -0.23 -10.49
N ASP A 155 0.20 0.27 -11.68
CA ASP A 155 -0.67 1.19 -12.40
C ASP A 155 -1.65 0.45 -13.33
N ALA A 156 -2.64 1.17 -13.89
CA ALA A 156 -3.58 0.56 -14.83
C ALA A 156 -2.99 0.39 -16.24
N GLY A 157 -1.91 1.10 -16.55
CA GLY A 157 -1.35 1.16 -17.91
C GLY A 157 -0.90 -0.20 -18.41
N PHE A 158 -0.14 -0.97 -17.60
CA PHE A 158 0.34 -2.28 -18.04
C PHE A 158 -0.81 -3.30 -18.23
N CYS A 159 -1.90 -3.18 -17.45
CA CYS A 159 -3.10 -4.03 -17.64
C CYS A 159 -3.80 -3.70 -18.96
N ILE A 160 -3.87 -2.41 -19.30
CA ILE A 160 -4.49 -1.94 -20.56
C ILE A 160 -3.67 -2.40 -21.76
N GLU A 161 -2.35 -2.29 -21.71
CA GLU A 161 -1.48 -2.75 -22.80
C GLU A 161 -1.53 -4.27 -22.97
N THR A 162 -1.64 -5.02 -21.86
CA THR A 162 -1.84 -6.47 -21.92
C THR A 162 -3.18 -6.82 -22.56
N LEU A 163 -4.26 -6.10 -22.20
CA LEU A 163 -5.58 -6.29 -22.83
C LEU A 163 -5.52 -5.99 -24.33
N LYS A 164 -4.92 -4.88 -24.74
CA LYS A 164 -4.79 -4.52 -26.16
C LYS A 164 -4.01 -5.58 -26.94
N ARG A 165 -2.95 -6.15 -26.38
CA ARG A 165 -2.20 -7.25 -27.01
C ARG A 165 -3.06 -8.51 -27.13
N ALA A 166 -3.80 -8.88 -26.09
CA ALA A 166 -4.73 -10.01 -26.16
C ALA A 166 -5.75 -9.83 -27.29
N LEU A 167 -6.35 -8.64 -27.40
CA LEU A 167 -7.36 -8.30 -28.39
C LEU A 167 -6.83 -8.23 -29.84
N GLN A 168 -5.52 -8.32 -30.06
CA GLN A 168 -4.94 -8.48 -31.40
C GLN A 168 -5.04 -9.92 -31.92
N PHE A 169 -5.14 -10.91 -31.02
CA PHE A 169 -5.24 -12.31 -31.38
C PHE A 169 -6.68 -12.77 -31.55
N SER A 170 -7.54 -12.41 -30.60
CA SER A 170 -8.93 -12.86 -30.54
C SER A 170 -9.73 -11.90 -29.68
N GLN A 171 -11.04 -12.09 -29.60
CA GLN A 171 -11.94 -11.24 -28.83
C GLN A 171 -12.90 -12.11 -28.03
N PRO A 172 -12.98 -11.92 -26.67
CA PRO A 172 -13.92 -12.67 -25.86
C PRO A 172 -15.33 -12.08 -25.96
N GLU A 173 -16.34 -12.89 -25.68
CA GLU A 173 -17.71 -12.41 -25.47
C GLU A 173 -17.81 -11.68 -24.12
N ILE A 174 -17.18 -12.24 -23.07
CA ILE A 174 -17.20 -11.71 -21.71
C ILE A 174 -15.78 -11.61 -21.16
N MET A 175 -15.44 -10.43 -20.61
CA MET A 175 -14.23 -10.25 -19.81
C MET A 175 -14.61 -10.22 -18.32
N ASN A 176 -14.09 -11.18 -17.56
CA ASN A 176 -14.25 -11.24 -16.10
C ASN A 176 -13.05 -10.71 -15.36
N THR A 177 -13.27 -9.83 -14.39
CA THR A 177 -12.21 -9.19 -13.58
C THR A 177 -12.64 -9.14 -12.12
N ASP A 178 -11.69 -8.90 -11.21
CA ASP A 178 -12.04 -8.45 -9.88
C ASP A 178 -12.45 -6.95 -9.89
N GLN A 179 -12.77 -6.41 -8.71
CA GLN A 179 -13.11 -4.99 -8.54
C GLN A 179 -11.87 -4.13 -8.26
N GLY A 180 -10.69 -4.54 -8.72
CA GLY A 180 -9.45 -3.81 -8.58
C GLY A 180 -9.47 -2.45 -9.30
N VAL A 181 -8.74 -1.48 -8.76
CA VAL A 181 -8.69 -0.11 -9.31
C VAL A 181 -8.20 -0.11 -10.77
N GLN A 182 -7.31 -1.01 -11.12
CA GLN A 182 -6.77 -1.17 -12.46
C GLN A 182 -7.85 -1.53 -13.47
N PHE A 183 -8.72 -2.48 -13.11
CA PHE A 183 -9.77 -3.02 -13.98
C PHE A 183 -11.06 -2.20 -13.96
N THR A 184 -11.26 -1.35 -12.94
CA THR A 184 -12.38 -0.42 -12.85
C THR A 184 -12.03 0.97 -13.39
N SER A 185 -10.82 1.18 -13.91
CA SER A 185 -10.41 2.44 -14.52
C SER A 185 -11.18 2.72 -15.81
N ALA A 186 -11.52 3.99 -16.04
CA ALA A 186 -12.27 4.39 -17.23
C ALA A 186 -11.58 3.96 -18.54
N ALA A 187 -10.25 3.98 -18.58
CA ALA A 187 -9.49 3.58 -19.75
C ALA A 187 -9.55 2.06 -20.04
N TYR A 188 -9.50 1.21 -18.96
CA TYR A 188 -9.65 -0.23 -19.13
C TYR A 188 -11.06 -0.59 -19.59
N ILE A 189 -12.06 -0.03 -18.92
CA ILE A 189 -13.49 -0.24 -19.25
C ILE A 189 -13.78 0.26 -20.67
N GLY A 190 -13.30 1.47 -21.04
CA GLY A 190 -13.47 2.03 -22.37
C GLY A 190 -12.92 1.11 -23.48
N THR A 191 -11.76 0.48 -23.26
CA THR A 191 -11.18 -0.48 -24.22
C THR A 191 -12.09 -1.70 -24.45
N LEU A 192 -12.79 -2.16 -23.42
CA LEU A 192 -13.76 -3.28 -23.55
C LEU A 192 -15.06 -2.82 -24.21
N GLU A 193 -15.59 -1.67 -23.83
CA GLU A 193 -16.83 -1.09 -24.37
C GLU A 193 -16.68 -0.76 -25.87
N GLU A 194 -15.53 -0.22 -26.31
CA GLU A 194 -15.21 0.03 -27.72
C GLU A 194 -15.26 -1.24 -28.58
N LYS A 195 -15.01 -2.40 -28.00
CA LYS A 195 -15.05 -3.72 -28.66
C LYS A 195 -16.37 -4.46 -28.45
N ALA A 196 -17.36 -3.82 -27.79
CA ALA A 196 -18.64 -4.45 -27.43
C ALA A 196 -18.49 -5.73 -26.58
N ILE A 197 -17.41 -5.86 -25.80
CA ILE A 197 -17.17 -6.98 -24.91
C ILE A 197 -18.00 -6.79 -23.63
N GLN A 198 -18.71 -7.82 -23.21
CA GLN A 198 -19.49 -7.78 -21.98
C GLN A 198 -18.53 -7.81 -20.77
N ILE A 199 -18.82 -6.98 -19.76
CA ILE A 199 -17.98 -6.85 -18.56
C ILE A 199 -18.66 -7.58 -17.41
N SER A 200 -17.94 -8.51 -16.81
CA SER A 200 -18.32 -9.23 -15.59
C SER A 200 -17.34 -8.90 -14.48
N MET A 201 -17.83 -8.66 -13.27
CA MET A 201 -16.97 -8.42 -12.12
C MET A 201 -17.32 -9.33 -10.96
N ASP A 202 -16.28 -9.89 -10.36
CA ASP A 202 -16.40 -10.78 -9.21
C ASP A 202 -17.03 -10.06 -8.01
N GLY A 203 -17.87 -10.76 -7.29
CA GLY A 203 -18.44 -10.28 -6.03
C GLY A 203 -17.37 -10.18 -4.93
N ARG A 204 -17.48 -9.18 -4.05
CA ARG A 204 -16.58 -9.07 -2.90
C ARG A 204 -16.61 -10.35 -2.05
N GLY A 205 -15.44 -10.95 -1.83
CA GLY A 205 -15.28 -12.13 -0.98
C GLY A 205 -15.66 -13.46 -1.61
N ARG A 206 -15.85 -13.52 -2.93
CA ARG A 206 -16.15 -14.74 -3.67
C ARG A 206 -14.90 -15.24 -4.41
N ALA A 207 -14.01 -15.91 -3.68
CA ALA A 207 -12.75 -16.45 -4.22
C ALA A 207 -12.96 -17.46 -5.38
N PHE A 208 -14.15 -18.05 -5.50
CA PHE A 208 -14.43 -19.02 -6.57
C PHE A 208 -14.75 -18.38 -7.93
N ASP A 209 -15.02 -17.10 -7.97
CA ASP A 209 -15.45 -16.41 -9.19
C ASP A 209 -14.28 -16.22 -10.19
N ASN A 210 -13.00 -16.35 -9.76
CA ASN A 210 -11.81 -16.27 -10.61
C ASN A 210 -10.81 -17.43 -10.37
N ILE A 211 -11.33 -18.62 -10.03
CA ILE A 211 -10.56 -19.80 -9.61
C ILE A 211 -9.48 -20.22 -10.63
N PHE A 212 -9.70 -19.97 -11.92
CA PHE A 212 -8.79 -20.44 -12.97
C PHE A 212 -7.49 -19.62 -13.00
N VAL A 213 -7.57 -18.31 -12.88
CA VAL A 213 -6.40 -17.45 -12.81
C VAL A 213 -5.69 -17.60 -11.45
N GLU A 214 -6.45 -17.79 -10.37
CA GLU A 214 -5.85 -18.13 -9.07
C GLU A 214 -5.07 -19.45 -9.13
N ARG A 215 -5.57 -20.44 -9.85
CA ARG A 215 -4.86 -21.72 -10.09
C ARG A 215 -3.59 -21.52 -10.92
N LEU A 216 -3.63 -20.62 -11.92
CA LEU A 216 -2.43 -20.23 -12.68
C LEU A 216 -1.38 -19.63 -11.74
N TRP A 217 -1.77 -18.71 -10.86
CA TRP A 217 -0.84 -18.12 -9.90
C TRP A 217 -0.17 -19.14 -8.99
N ARG A 218 -0.92 -20.16 -8.60
CA ARG A 218 -0.34 -21.24 -7.82
C ARG A 218 0.75 -21.97 -8.62
N SER A 219 0.50 -22.34 -9.88
CA SER A 219 1.51 -22.98 -10.71
C SER A 219 2.74 -22.09 -10.90
N VAL A 220 2.55 -20.83 -11.31
CA VAL A 220 3.65 -19.87 -11.50
C VAL A 220 4.49 -19.71 -10.21
N LYS A 221 3.83 -19.56 -9.06
CA LYS A 221 4.56 -19.34 -7.81
C LYS A 221 5.26 -20.58 -7.29
N TYR A 222 4.60 -21.74 -7.28
CA TYR A 222 5.15 -22.96 -6.67
C TYR A 222 6.05 -23.75 -7.60
N GLU A 223 5.81 -23.70 -8.91
CA GLU A 223 6.56 -24.48 -9.88
C GLU A 223 7.74 -23.70 -10.48
N GLU A 224 7.74 -22.37 -10.32
CA GLU A 224 8.81 -21.51 -10.85
C GLU A 224 9.36 -20.55 -9.79
N VAL A 225 8.56 -19.57 -9.33
CA VAL A 225 9.05 -18.44 -8.55
C VAL A 225 9.70 -18.86 -7.22
N TYR A 226 9.11 -19.80 -6.50
CA TYR A 226 9.65 -20.23 -5.19
C TYR A 226 10.83 -21.19 -5.29
N LEU A 227 11.07 -21.74 -6.46
CA LEU A 227 12.21 -22.62 -6.74
C LEU A 227 13.46 -21.83 -7.15
N HIS A 228 13.30 -20.58 -7.58
CA HIS A 228 14.37 -19.73 -8.08
C HIS A 228 14.47 -18.44 -7.28
N GLN A 229 15.71 -17.95 -7.09
CA GLN A 229 15.98 -16.63 -6.50
C GLN A 229 16.25 -15.64 -7.63
N TYR A 230 15.21 -14.93 -8.07
CA TYR A 230 15.39 -13.87 -9.04
C TYR A 230 16.02 -12.64 -8.37
N VAL A 231 17.09 -12.13 -8.98
CA VAL A 231 17.85 -10.96 -8.50
C VAL A 231 17.44 -9.70 -9.25
N THR A 232 17.06 -9.87 -10.52
CA THR A 232 16.62 -8.80 -11.44
C THR A 232 15.25 -9.14 -12.02
N VAL A 233 14.57 -8.15 -12.54
CA VAL A 233 13.32 -8.29 -13.31
C VAL A 233 13.64 -8.73 -14.72
#